data_ca40f0183d57c9029d918f6dfd216f37
#
_entry.id   ca40f0183d57c9029d918f6dfd216f37
#
_cell.length_a   1.000
_cell.length_b   1.000
_cell.length_c   1.000
_cell.angle_alpha   90.00
_cell.angle_beta   90.00
_cell.angle_gamma   90.00
#
_symmetry.space_group_name_H-M   'P 1'
#
loop_
_entity.id
_entity.type
_entity.pdbx_description
1 polymer ?
#
loop_
_entity_poly.entity_id
_entity_poly.type
_entity_poly.pdbx_seq_one_letter_code
_entity_poly.pdbx_strand_id
1 'polypeptide(L)'
;ISGNHTDHNNGKVLAGSINLDCVACAAANGTDEIHIISETYSQKFTINIKNLKPSDKMAGTIDLTKGMLAGFQEMGYQIGGFDAYITSNVISSAGVSSSASYEMLICSMINEFFNDGKVDVVTYAHVGKYAENKYWNKGSGLLDQMACAVGGMITIDFKNPLEPAVEKLDYDFGAQDHSLIIVQTGKGHADLSAEYSSIPNEMKRVAAVFGKEVCAEITEQEVIENAAKVRKEAGDRAFLRALHFFEENKRVEKQVQALKENRFDEFLSLITESGNSSWKWLQNCYVPGSEEQGITSALALTELFIKEKGCGACRVHGGGFAGVIMAMLPNSVTDEYIAYIEKAMGEG
;
A
#
# COMPACT_ATOMS: atom_id res chain seq x y z
N ILE A 1 6.86 2.92 -1.12
CA ILE A 1 7.79 4.03 -1.40
C ILE A 1 7.41 4.73 -2.70
N SER A 2 7.37 4.03 -3.84
CA SER A 2 6.96 4.56 -5.14
C SER A 2 6.22 3.52 -5.96
N GLY A 3 5.63 3.92 -7.10
CA GLY A 3 4.72 3.10 -7.86
C GLY A 3 3.26 3.38 -7.49
N ASN A 4 2.95 4.63 -7.13
CA ASN A 4 1.62 5.01 -6.66
C ASN A 4 0.54 4.71 -7.72
N HIS A 5 -0.39 3.81 -7.39
CA HIS A 5 -1.48 3.35 -8.26
C HIS A 5 -1.07 2.69 -9.60
N THR A 6 0.17 2.20 -9.73
CA THR A 6 0.59 1.48 -10.94
C THR A 6 0.18 0.00 -10.93
N ASP A 7 0.09 -0.63 -9.76
CA ASP A 7 -0.25 -2.04 -9.57
C ASP A 7 -1.61 -2.45 -10.15
N HIS A 8 -2.60 -1.56 -10.11
CA HIS A 8 -3.93 -1.79 -10.68
C HIS A 8 -3.96 -1.85 -12.23
N ASN A 9 -2.89 -1.43 -12.88
CA ASN A 9 -2.67 -1.49 -14.31
C ASN A 9 -1.44 -2.32 -14.70
N ASN A 10 -1.05 -3.27 -13.84
CA ASN A 10 0.05 -4.20 -14.02
C ASN A 10 1.43 -3.51 -14.14
N GLY A 11 1.62 -2.43 -13.38
CA GLY A 11 2.87 -1.68 -13.33
C GLY A 11 3.86 -2.18 -12.28
N LYS A 12 4.84 -1.33 -11.98
CA LYS A 12 5.94 -1.60 -11.05
C LYS A 12 5.81 -0.77 -9.79
N VAL A 13 6.25 -1.36 -8.67
CA VAL A 13 6.27 -0.69 -7.37
C VAL A 13 7.57 -0.94 -6.63
N LEU A 14 7.92 -0.02 -5.74
CA LEU A 14 8.99 -0.15 -4.77
C LEU A 14 8.41 0.00 -3.38
N ALA A 15 8.56 -1.01 -2.53
CA ALA A 15 8.04 -1.06 -1.18
C ALA A 15 9.10 -1.47 -0.18
N GLY A 16 8.86 -1.18 1.08
CA GLY A 16 9.74 -1.59 2.17
C GLY A 16 8.96 -1.84 3.45
N SER A 17 9.40 -2.84 4.19
CA SER A 17 8.93 -3.06 5.56
C SER A 17 9.51 -1.99 6.46
N ILE A 18 8.76 -1.65 7.49
CA ILE A 18 9.14 -0.68 8.52
C ILE A 18 9.39 -1.38 9.85
N ASN A 19 9.87 -0.66 10.85
CA ASN A 19 10.18 -1.18 12.19
C ASN A 19 8.96 -1.21 13.14
N LEU A 20 7.78 -1.41 12.58
CA LEU A 20 6.54 -1.63 13.33
C LEU A 20 6.06 -3.06 13.08
N ASP A 21 5.63 -3.75 14.14
CA ASP A 21 5.35 -5.18 14.11
C ASP A 21 3.92 -5.51 14.52
N CYS A 22 3.41 -6.60 13.96
CA CYS A 22 2.26 -7.34 14.46
C CYS A 22 2.76 -8.72 14.88
N VAL A 23 2.61 -9.07 16.14
CA VAL A 23 3.15 -10.31 16.71
C VAL A 23 2.08 -11.10 17.44
N ALA A 24 2.25 -12.44 17.48
CA ALA A 24 1.35 -13.32 18.21
C ALA A 24 2.10 -14.38 19.02
N CYS A 25 1.49 -14.75 20.14
CA CYS A 25 1.75 -16.01 20.79
C CYS A 25 0.56 -16.94 20.48
N ALA A 26 0.80 -18.04 19.78
CA ALA A 26 -0.28 -18.90 19.29
C ALA A 26 0.08 -20.38 19.33
N ALA A 27 -0.97 -21.24 19.38
CA ALA A 27 -0.84 -22.68 19.31
C ALA A 27 -2.08 -23.33 18.68
N ALA A 28 -1.90 -24.39 17.91
CA ALA A 28 -3.01 -25.24 17.46
C ALA A 28 -3.71 -25.87 18.68
N ASN A 29 -5.05 -25.86 18.70
CA ASN A 29 -5.84 -26.32 19.84
C ASN A 29 -6.58 -27.64 19.60
N GLY A 30 -6.46 -28.23 18.42
CA GLY A 30 -7.08 -29.49 18.05
C GLY A 30 -8.60 -29.47 17.94
N THR A 31 -9.20 -28.28 17.85
CA THR A 31 -10.65 -28.11 17.71
C THR A 31 -11.02 -27.51 16.35
N ASP A 32 -12.33 -27.29 16.10
CA ASP A 32 -12.83 -26.54 14.94
C ASP A 32 -12.99 -25.04 15.24
N GLU A 33 -12.44 -24.55 16.33
CA GLU A 33 -12.61 -23.15 16.76
C GLU A 33 -11.28 -22.40 16.81
N ILE A 34 -11.30 -21.15 16.39
CA ILE A 34 -10.19 -20.21 16.49
C ILE A 34 -10.58 -19.17 17.53
N HIS A 35 -9.74 -19.02 18.56
CA HIS A 35 -9.91 -18.03 19.60
C HIS A 35 -8.81 -16.97 19.48
N ILE A 36 -9.19 -15.73 19.23
CA ILE A 36 -8.24 -14.60 19.11
C ILE A 36 -8.53 -13.58 20.21
N ILE A 37 -7.47 -13.19 20.90
CA ILE A 37 -7.43 -12.03 21.79
C ILE A 37 -6.47 -11.02 21.17
N SER A 38 -6.98 -9.85 20.79
CA SER A 38 -6.18 -8.73 20.33
C SER A 38 -6.07 -7.70 21.46
N GLU A 39 -4.85 -7.53 21.97
CA GLU A 39 -4.55 -6.56 23.01
C GLU A 39 -4.73 -5.13 22.50
N THR A 40 -4.12 -4.83 21.34
CA THR A 40 -4.11 -3.49 20.74
C THR A 40 -5.52 -2.93 20.54
N TYR A 41 -6.47 -3.77 20.13
CA TYR A 41 -7.86 -3.35 19.86
C TYR A 41 -8.83 -3.74 20.96
N SER A 42 -8.34 -4.28 22.08
CA SER A 42 -9.16 -4.77 23.20
C SER A 42 -10.32 -5.67 22.72
N GLN A 43 -10.04 -6.51 21.72
CA GLN A 43 -11.02 -7.40 21.10
C GLN A 43 -10.78 -8.85 21.48
N LYS A 44 -11.86 -9.59 21.72
CA LYS A 44 -11.85 -11.03 21.86
C LYS A 44 -12.98 -11.61 21.03
N PHE A 45 -12.65 -12.59 20.18
CA PHE A 45 -13.64 -13.25 19.34
C PHE A 45 -13.29 -14.72 19.07
N THR A 46 -14.32 -15.47 18.67
CA THR A 46 -14.21 -16.87 18.29
C THR A 46 -14.78 -17.05 16.89
N ILE A 47 -14.10 -17.86 16.06
CA ILE A 47 -14.54 -18.25 14.72
C ILE A 47 -14.61 -19.76 14.67
N ASN A 48 -15.75 -20.31 14.22
CA ASN A 48 -15.86 -21.73 13.89
C ASN A 48 -15.50 -21.94 12.41
N ILE A 49 -14.46 -22.76 12.14
CA ILE A 49 -13.95 -22.99 10.78
C ILE A 49 -14.93 -23.70 9.85
N LYS A 50 -16.03 -24.27 10.38
CA LYS A 50 -17.13 -24.86 9.58
C LYS A 50 -18.11 -23.79 9.10
N ASN A 51 -18.03 -22.56 9.58
CA ASN A 51 -18.90 -21.45 9.18
C ASN A 51 -18.07 -20.20 8.87
N LEU A 52 -17.54 -20.15 7.67
CA LEU A 52 -16.71 -19.05 7.17
C LEU A 52 -17.48 -18.04 6.28
N LYS A 53 -18.81 -18.05 6.31
CA LYS A 53 -19.59 -17.07 5.55
C LYS A 53 -19.33 -15.66 6.06
N PRO A 54 -19.27 -14.65 5.16
CA PRO A 54 -19.24 -13.25 5.58
C PRO A 54 -20.42 -12.93 6.51
N SER A 55 -20.23 -12.03 7.45
CA SER A 55 -21.30 -11.55 8.32
C SER A 55 -22.28 -10.69 7.53
N ASP A 56 -23.59 -10.72 7.90
CA ASP A 56 -24.63 -9.89 7.26
C ASP A 56 -24.29 -8.38 7.32
N LYS A 57 -23.63 -7.98 8.40
CA LYS A 57 -22.98 -6.66 8.53
C LYS A 57 -21.49 -6.90 8.70
N MET A 58 -20.68 -6.22 7.93
CA MET A 58 -19.23 -6.33 7.98
C MET A 58 -18.71 -6.23 9.42
N ALA A 59 -18.06 -7.29 9.88
CA ALA A 59 -17.59 -7.47 11.26
C ALA A 59 -16.09 -7.20 11.43
N GLY A 60 -15.51 -6.31 10.63
CA GLY A 60 -14.12 -5.87 10.76
C GLY A 60 -13.13 -7.04 10.73
N THR A 61 -12.29 -7.13 11.74
CA THR A 61 -11.22 -8.15 11.85
C THR A 61 -11.76 -9.59 11.84
N ILE A 62 -12.99 -9.82 12.32
CA ILE A 62 -13.63 -11.15 12.31
C ILE A 62 -13.84 -11.62 10.86
N ASP A 63 -14.44 -10.79 10.03
CA ASP A 63 -14.70 -11.15 8.64
C ASP A 63 -13.40 -11.21 7.83
N LEU A 64 -12.42 -10.37 8.11
CA LEU A 64 -11.11 -10.47 7.51
C LEU A 64 -10.46 -11.84 7.82
N THR A 65 -10.50 -12.27 9.08
CA THR A 65 -9.97 -13.58 9.49
C THR A 65 -10.72 -14.72 8.84
N LYS A 66 -12.07 -14.66 8.79
CA LYS A 66 -12.87 -15.67 8.05
C LYS A 66 -12.50 -15.72 6.57
N GLY A 67 -12.28 -14.55 5.95
CA GLY A 67 -11.88 -14.44 4.56
C GLY A 67 -10.53 -15.11 4.28
N MET A 68 -9.59 -14.97 5.20
CA MET A 68 -8.28 -15.62 5.09
C MET A 68 -8.37 -17.13 5.20
N LEU A 69 -9.14 -17.63 6.17
CA LEU A 69 -9.39 -19.08 6.32
C LEU A 69 -10.07 -19.65 5.07
N ALA A 70 -11.09 -18.98 4.56
CA ALA A 70 -11.77 -19.38 3.33
C ALA A 70 -10.83 -19.34 2.12
N GLY A 71 -9.97 -18.32 2.03
CA GLY A 71 -8.96 -18.21 0.97
C GLY A 71 -7.97 -19.36 0.98
N PHE A 72 -7.47 -19.77 2.15
CA PHE A 72 -6.63 -20.97 2.27
C PHE A 72 -7.34 -22.22 1.77
N GLN A 73 -8.59 -22.44 2.21
CA GLN A 73 -9.37 -23.61 1.75
C GLN A 73 -9.61 -23.60 0.24
N GLU A 74 -9.98 -22.45 -0.34
CA GLU A 74 -10.22 -22.31 -1.77
C GLU A 74 -8.97 -22.59 -2.61
N MET A 75 -7.79 -22.25 -2.06
CA MET A 75 -6.49 -22.56 -2.69
C MET A 75 -5.98 -23.97 -2.39
N GLY A 76 -6.77 -24.80 -1.68
CA GLY A 76 -6.47 -26.22 -1.44
C GLY A 76 -5.59 -26.49 -0.23
N TYR A 77 -5.37 -25.51 0.64
CA TYR A 77 -4.58 -25.66 1.86
C TYR A 77 -5.43 -26.05 3.06
N GLN A 78 -4.76 -26.62 4.07
CA GLN A 78 -5.41 -27.04 5.32
C GLN A 78 -5.60 -25.88 6.27
N ILE A 79 -6.69 -25.91 7.02
CA ILE A 79 -6.95 -25.02 8.14
C ILE A 79 -7.38 -25.83 9.36
N GLY A 80 -7.26 -25.26 10.55
CA GLY A 80 -7.68 -25.87 11.80
C GLY A 80 -7.88 -24.85 12.90
N GLY A 81 -8.31 -25.30 14.07
CA GLY A 81 -8.48 -24.47 15.24
C GLY A 81 -7.15 -24.12 15.91
N PHE A 82 -7.04 -22.88 16.37
CA PHE A 82 -5.89 -22.40 17.15
C PHE A 82 -6.31 -21.29 18.13
N ASP A 83 -5.51 -21.10 19.14
CA ASP A 83 -5.61 -19.99 20.08
C ASP A 83 -4.48 -19.01 19.81
N ALA A 84 -4.79 -17.70 19.78
CA ALA A 84 -3.80 -16.66 19.55
C ALA A 84 -4.03 -15.44 20.44
N TYR A 85 -2.95 -14.93 21.01
CA TYR A 85 -2.87 -13.61 21.64
C TYR A 85 -2.01 -12.72 20.75
N ILE A 86 -2.60 -11.62 20.26
CA ILE A 86 -2.01 -10.75 19.25
C ILE A 86 -1.84 -9.34 19.82
N THR A 87 -0.67 -8.76 19.61
CA THR A 87 -0.40 -7.34 19.84
C THR A 87 0.25 -6.71 18.62
N SER A 88 0.06 -5.40 18.41
CA SER A 88 0.60 -4.69 17.27
C SER A 88 0.91 -3.24 17.64
N ASN A 89 2.05 -2.75 17.18
CA ASN A 89 2.38 -1.33 17.19
C ASN A 89 2.18 -0.67 15.80
N VAL A 90 1.69 -1.42 14.82
CA VAL A 90 1.31 -0.88 13.51
C VAL A 90 0.01 -0.10 13.65
N ILE A 91 0.10 1.23 13.54
CA ILE A 91 -1.01 2.15 13.80
C ILE A 91 -2.07 1.99 12.70
N SER A 92 -3.31 1.74 13.11
CA SER A 92 -4.45 1.68 12.19
C SER A 92 -4.72 3.03 11.54
N SER A 93 -5.08 2.98 10.24
CA SER A 93 -5.39 4.18 9.44
C SER A 93 -4.23 5.17 9.26
N ALA A 94 -3.02 4.80 9.64
CA ALA A 94 -1.82 5.60 9.44
C ALA A 94 -1.15 5.39 8.06
N GLY A 95 -1.82 4.70 7.13
CA GLY A 95 -1.27 4.45 5.79
C GLY A 95 -0.11 3.46 5.73
N VAL A 96 0.17 2.73 6.81
CA VAL A 96 1.27 1.76 6.92
C VAL A 96 0.79 0.30 6.91
N SER A 97 -0.39 0.07 6.35
CA SER A 97 -0.92 -1.27 6.01
C SER A 97 -1.11 -2.22 7.21
N SER A 98 -1.73 -1.72 8.29
CA SER A 98 -2.02 -2.55 9.47
C SER A 98 -2.88 -3.78 9.17
N SER A 99 -3.79 -3.72 8.17
CA SER A 99 -4.56 -4.88 7.73
C SER A 99 -3.67 -5.96 7.13
N ALA A 100 -2.80 -5.59 6.17
CA ALA A 100 -1.89 -6.54 5.54
C ALA A 100 -0.91 -7.17 6.53
N SER A 101 -0.40 -6.38 7.49
CA SER A 101 0.45 -6.90 8.57
C SER A 101 -0.28 -7.99 9.39
N TYR A 102 -1.53 -7.73 9.77
CA TYR A 102 -2.37 -8.71 10.47
C TYR A 102 -2.66 -9.94 9.60
N GLU A 103 -2.99 -9.74 8.33
CA GLU A 103 -3.25 -10.82 7.37
C GLU A 103 -2.05 -11.76 7.25
N MET A 104 -0.85 -11.21 7.07
CA MET A 104 0.37 -12.02 6.95
C MET A 104 0.70 -12.78 8.23
N LEU A 105 0.41 -12.22 9.39
CA LEU A 105 0.53 -12.93 10.67
C LEU A 105 -0.43 -14.13 10.74
N ILE A 106 -1.69 -13.98 10.36
CA ILE A 106 -2.67 -15.09 10.31
C ILE A 106 -2.23 -16.14 9.29
N CYS A 107 -1.77 -15.75 8.10
CA CYS A 107 -1.23 -16.68 7.09
C CYS A 107 -0.06 -17.49 7.65
N SER A 108 0.87 -16.84 8.33
CA SER A 108 2.04 -17.50 8.94
C SER A 108 1.62 -18.55 9.96
N MET A 109 0.67 -18.23 10.86
CA MET A 109 0.16 -19.18 11.84
C MET A 109 -0.52 -20.39 11.17
N ILE A 110 -1.39 -20.17 10.19
CA ILE A 110 -2.07 -21.26 9.46
C ILE A 110 -1.05 -22.14 8.72
N ASN A 111 -0.06 -21.52 8.09
CA ASN A 111 0.98 -22.25 7.36
C ASN A 111 1.80 -23.13 8.31
N GLU A 112 2.25 -22.59 9.43
CA GLU A 112 3.07 -23.33 10.40
C GLU A 112 2.26 -24.48 11.05
N PHE A 113 1.02 -24.22 11.46
CA PHE A 113 0.24 -25.20 12.21
C PHE A 113 -0.34 -26.33 11.35
N PHE A 114 -0.69 -26.05 10.09
CA PHE A 114 -1.52 -26.95 9.29
C PHE A 114 -0.95 -27.27 7.91
N ASN A 115 0.15 -26.62 7.48
CA ASN A 115 0.73 -26.79 6.15
C ASN A 115 2.25 -26.99 6.15
N ASP A 116 2.83 -27.34 7.28
CA ASP A 116 4.28 -27.65 7.45
C ASP A 116 5.22 -26.53 6.97
N GLY A 117 4.80 -25.26 7.01
CA GLY A 117 5.58 -24.12 6.50
C GLY A 117 5.75 -24.09 4.97
N LYS A 118 4.96 -24.84 4.20
CA LYS A 118 5.16 -25.02 2.73
C LYS A 118 4.41 -24.03 1.86
N VAL A 119 3.55 -23.19 2.42
CA VAL A 119 2.83 -22.17 1.66
C VAL A 119 3.76 -21.00 1.41
N ASP A 120 3.90 -20.61 0.15
CA ASP A 120 4.77 -19.50 -0.24
C ASP A 120 4.14 -18.13 0.04
N VAL A 121 4.99 -17.10 0.07
CA VAL A 121 4.60 -15.73 0.41
C VAL A 121 3.71 -15.06 -0.65
N VAL A 122 3.77 -15.49 -1.91
CA VAL A 122 2.89 -15.01 -2.98
C VAL A 122 1.47 -15.49 -2.73
N THR A 123 1.34 -16.75 -2.29
CA THR A 123 0.05 -17.33 -1.86
C THR A 123 -0.54 -16.54 -0.68
N TYR A 124 0.28 -16.16 0.32
CA TYR A 124 -0.20 -15.30 1.43
C TYR A 124 -0.80 -13.99 0.91
N ALA A 125 -0.12 -13.33 -0.01
CA ALA A 125 -0.63 -12.08 -0.59
C ALA A 125 -1.95 -12.27 -1.34
N HIS A 126 -2.09 -13.36 -2.08
CA HIS A 126 -3.35 -13.69 -2.75
C HIS A 126 -4.47 -14.02 -1.77
N VAL A 127 -4.19 -14.71 -0.67
CA VAL A 127 -5.16 -14.98 0.40
C VAL A 127 -5.61 -13.67 1.05
N GLY A 128 -4.68 -12.76 1.39
CA GLY A 128 -5.01 -11.45 1.95
C GLY A 128 -5.89 -10.63 0.99
N LYS A 129 -5.50 -10.53 -0.27
CA LYS A 129 -6.30 -9.87 -1.31
C LYS A 129 -7.71 -10.49 -1.45
N TYR A 130 -7.80 -11.81 -1.43
CA TYR A 130 -9.09 -12.52 -1.46
C TYR A 130 -9.96 -12.11 -0.26
N ALA A 131 -9.40 -12.10 0.94
CA ALA A 131 -10.09 -11.72 2.17
C ALA A 131 -10.59 -10.27 2.13
N GLU A 132 -9.74 -9.32 1.76
CA GLU A 132 -10.14 -7.91 1.65
C GLU A 132 -11.23 -7.70 0.59
N ASN A 133 -11.11 -8.33 -0.58
CA ASN A 133 -12.06 -8.14 -1.68
C ASN A 133 -13.42 -8.83 -1.44
N LYS A 134 -13.42 -10.03 -0.88
CA LYS A 134 -14.63 -10.85 -0.71
C LYS A 134 -15.36 -10.62 0.62
N TYR A 135 -14.61 -10.26 1.67
CA TYR A 135 -15.15 -10.14 3.03
C TYR A 135 -15.17 -8.70 3.55
N TRP A 136 -14.31 -7.83 3.01
CA TRP A 136 -14.24 -6.42 3.41
C TRP A 136 -14.73 -5.43 2.37
N ASN A 137 -15.15 -5.89 1.18
CA ASN A 137 -15.53 -5.02 0.06
C ASN A 137 -14.48 -3.96 -0.28
N LYS A 138 -13.21 -4.23 -0.02
CA LYS A 138 -12.08 -3.34 -0.27
C LYS A 138 -11.38 -3.79 -1.55
N GLY A 139 -11.44 -2.99 -2.60
CA GLY A 139 -10.77 -3.27 -3.88
C GLY A 139 -9.25 -3.14 -3.76
N SER A 140 -8.61 -4.10 -3.09
CA SER A 140 -7.16 -4.08 -2.81
C SER A 140 -6.35 -4.68 -3.94
N GLY A 141 -5.14 -4.12 -4.15
CA GLY A 141 -4.08 -4.72 -4.95
C GLY A 141 -3.35 -5.85 -4.20
N LEU A 142 -2.11 -6.11 -4.57
CA LEU A 142 -1.23 -7.10 -3.90
C LEU A 142 -0.03 -6.43 -3.21
N LEU A 143 0.16 -5.12 -3.39
CA LEU A 143 1.35 -4.41 -2.95
C LEU A 143 1.60 -4.55 -1.45
N ASP A 144 0.62 -4.21 -0.63
CA ASP A 144 0.76 -4.16 0.83
C ASP A 144 1.01 -5.55 1.40
N GLN A 145 0.24 -6.54 0.94
CA GLN A 145 0.39 -7.92 1.35
C GLN A 145 1.76 -8.49 0.96
N MET A 146 2.23 -8.22 -0.26
CA MET A 146 3.56 -8.67 -0.70
C MET A 146 4.67 -8.02 0.10
N ALA A 147 4.57 -6.71 0.38
CA ALA A 147 5.56 -5.99 1.18
C ALA A 147 5.67 -6.57 2.60
N CYS A 148 4.54 -6.86 3.25
CA CYS A 148 4.51 -7.47 4.58
C CYS A 148 4.99 -8.93 4.56
N ALA A 149 4.63 -9.71 3.53
CA ALA A 149 4.96 -11.13 3.45
C ALA A 149 6.46 -11.40 3.18
N VAL A 150 7.05 -10.63 2.26
CA VAL A 150 8.46 -10.81 1.83
C VAL A 150 9.43 -10.17 2.81
N GLY A 151 9.07 -9.02 3.35
CA GLY A 151 9.91 -8.26 4.28
C GLY A 151 11.13 -7.60 3.63
N GLY A 152 11.67 -6.57 4.28
CA GLY A 152 12.79 -5.77 3.78
C GLY A 152 12.38 -4.86 2.62
N MET A 153 13.35 -4.47 1.80
CA MET A 153 13.12 -3.70 0.59
C MET A 153 12.83 -4.62 -0.59
N ILE A 154 11.73 -4.36 -1.30
CA ILE A 154 11.33 -5.15 -2.46
C ILE A 154 10.90 -4.25 -3.62
N THR A 155 11.18 -4.69 -4.84
CA THR A 155 10.51 -4.21 -6.04
C THR A 155 9.63 -5.31 -6.60
N ILE A 156 8.46 -4.92 -7.11
CA ILE A 156 7.49 -5.86 -7.68
C ILE A 156 7.11 -5.38 -9.07
N ASP A 157 7.18 -6.28 -10.05
CA ASP A 157 6.62 -6.08 -11.39
C ASP A 157 5.33 -6.89 -11.53
N PHE A 158 4.21 -6.20 -11.63
CA PHE A 158 2.88 -6.80 -11.77
C PHE A 158 2.49 -7.12 -13.22
N LYS A 159 3.44 -7.15 -14.16
CA LYS A 159 3.16 -7.48 -15.57
C LYS A 159 2.37 -8.78 -15.71
N ASN A 160 2.67 -9.79 -14.90
CA ASN A 160 1.82 -10.96 -14.68
C ASN A 160 1.23 -10.89 -13.26
N PRO A 161 -0.03 -10.42 -13.09
CA PRO A 161 -0.61 -10.23 -11.75
C PRO A 161 -0.92 -11.53 -11.00
N LEU A 162 -0.91 -12.69 -11.67
CA LEU A 162 -1.06 -14.01 -11.04
C LEU A 162 0.26 -14.52 -10.46
N GLU A 163 1.38 -14.14 -11.07
CA GLU A 163 2.74 -14.48 -10.66
C GLU A 163 3.62 -13.23 -10.77
N PRO A 164 3.46 -12.24 -9.87
CA PRO A 164 4.26 -11.03 -9.92
C PRO A 164 5.73 -11.34 -9.69
N ALA A 165 6.59 -10.69 -10.48
CA ALA A 165 8.03 -10.81 -10.30
C ALA A 165 8.46 -9.95 -9.10
N VAL A 166 8.97 -10.61 -8.05
CA VAL A 166 9.41 -9.95 -6.82
C VAL A 166 10.93 -10.05 -6.72
N GLU A 167 11.60 -8.93 -6.55
CA GLU A 167 13.02 -8.86 -6.26
C GLU A 167 13.23 -8.22 -4.89
N LYS A 168 13.94 -8.92 -4.00
CA LYS A 168 14.39 -8.38 -2.72
C LYS A 168 15.68 -7.60 -2.92
N LEU A 169 15.72 -6.36 -2.45
CA LEU A 169 16.89 -5.52 -2.51
C LEU A 169 17.65 -5.62 -1.19
N ASP A 170 18.95 -5.91 -1.28
CA ASP A 170 19.84 -5.88 -0.12
C ASP A 170 20.26 -4.43 0.14
N TYR A 171 19.41 -3.70 0.90
CA TYR A 171 19.60 -2.30 1.20
C TYR A 171 19.19 -1.98 2.64
N ASP A 172 20.12 -1.40 3.38
CA ASP A 172 19.91 -0.98 4.77
C ASP A 172 19.63 0.53 4.84
N PHE A 173 18.36 0.90 5.02
CA PHE A 173 17.97 2.28 5.26
C PHE A 173 18.47 2.84 6.59
N GLY A 174 18.65 1.98 7.59
CA GLY A 174 19.18 2.40 8.91
C GLY A 174 20.59 2.98 8.81
N ALA A 175 21.37 2.55 7.82
CA ALA A 175 22.71 3.05 7.56
C ALA A 175 22.75 4.46 6.91
N GLN A 176 21.60 4.99 6.47
CA GLN A 176 21.53 6.27 5.75
C GLN A 176 21.35 7.49 6.64
N ASP A 177 21.31 7.31 7.95
CA ASP A 177 21.07 8.40 8.93
C ASP A 177 19.81 9.24 8.60
N HIS A 178 18.76 8.57 8.12
CA HIS A 178 17.47 9.17 7.78
C HIS A 178 16.32 8.46 8.45
N SER A 179 15.28 9.21 8.78
CA SER A 179 14.00 8.71 9.27
C SER A 179 12.92 8.84 8.22
N LEU A 180 12.07 7.82 8.14
CA LEU A 180 10.79 7.88 7.44
C LEU A 180 9.73 8.35 8.44
N ILE A 181 9.10 9.48 8.15
CA ILE A 181 8.08 10.10 8.98
C ILE A 181 6.76 10.06 8.23
N ILE A 182 5.73 9.53 8.88
CA ILE A 182 4.36 9.55 8.37
C ILE A 182 3.60 10.66 9.10
N VAL A 183 3.03 11.58 8.33
CA VAL A 183 2.24 12.69 8.86
C VAL A 183 0.77 12.46 8.52
N GLN A 184 -0.06 12.34 9.56
CA GLN A 184 -1.51 12.34 9.39
C GLN A 184 -2.00 13.75 9.07
N THR A 185 -2.87 13.87 8.07
CA THR A 185 -3.33 15.17 7.57
C THR A 185 -4.75 15.54 7.99
N GLY A 186 -5.27 14.82 8.97
CA GLY A 186 -6.61 15.01 9.52
C GLY A 186 -7.58 13.88 9.18
N LYS A 187 -8.85 14.02 9.58
CA LYS A 187 -9.89 13.02 9.34
C LYS A 187 -10.18 12.94 7.84
N GLY A 188 -10.04 11.73 7.28
CA GLY A 188 -10.47 11.47 5.91
C GLY A 188 -11.98 11.68 5.75
N HIS A 189 -12.41 12.05 4.55
CA HIS A 189 -13.82 12.07 4.17
C HIS A 189 -14.40 10.66 4.28
N ALA A 190 -15.64 10.56 4.73
CA ALA A 190 -16.28 9.30 5.16
C ALA A 190 -16.36 8.22 4.07
N ASP A 191 -16.37 8.58 2.78
CA ASP A 191 -16.37 7.63 1.66
C ASP A 191 -15.63 8.21 0.45
N LEU A 192 -14.43 7.70 0.19
CA LEU A 192 -13.58 8.04 -0.96
C LEU A 192 -13.49 6.90 -1.97
N SER A 193 -14.37 5.91 -1.89
CA SER A 193 -14.35 4.73 -2.76
C SER A 193 -14.47 5.10 -4.24
N ALA A 194 -15.25 6.13 -4.55
CA ALA A 194 -15.42 6.63 -5.92
C ALA A 194 -14.13 7.24 -6.46
N GLU A 195 -13.44 8.07 -5.67
CA GLU A 195 -12.18 8.71 -6.02
C GLU A 195 -11.08 7.67 -6.22
N TYR A 196 -10.93 6.72 -5.30
CA TYR A 196 -9.97 5.62 -5.44
C TYR A 196 -10.23 4.79 -6.70
N SER A 197 -11.48 4.40 -6.93
CA SER A 197 -11.87 3.61 -8.11
C SER A 197 -11.69 4.39 -9.42
N SER A 198 -11.78 5.71 -9.39
CA SER A 198 -11.61 6.55 -10.58
C SER A 198 -10.21 6.41 -11.18
N ILE A 199 -9.18 6.20 -10.37
CA ILE A 199 -7.79 6.12 -10.85
C ILE A 199 -7.58 4.91 -11.78
N PRO A 200 -7.75 3.66 -11.32
CA PRO A 200 -7.56 2.51 -12.19
C PRO A 200 -8.53 2.51 -13.37
N ASN A 201 -9.78 2.94 -13.17
CA ASN A 201 -10.77 2.98 -14.23
C ASN A 201 -10.42 3.98 -15.34
N GLU A 202 -9.87 5.14 -15.00
CA GLU A 202 -9.43 6.13 -15.99
C GLU A 202 -8.20 5.65 -16.76
N MET A 203 -7.23 5.03 -16.12
CA MET A 203 -6.10 4.39 -16.80
C MET A 203 -6.55 3.29 -17.75
N LYS A 204 -7.49 2.42 -17.33
CA LYS A 204 -8.08 1.38 -18.19
C LYS A 204 -8.85 1.97 -19.38
N ARG A 205 -9.53 3.10 -19.21
CA ARG A 205 -10.17 3.78 -20.35
C ARG A 205 -9.17 4.23 -21.42
N VAL A 206 -7.96 4.66 -21.00
CA VAL A 206 -6.90 4.98 -21.95
C VAL A 206 -6.43 3.73 -22.69
N ALA A 207 -6.20 2.62 -21.99
CA ALA A 207 -5.85 1.33 -22.62
C ALA A 207 -6.94 0.88 -23.61
N ALA A 208 -8.22 1.05 -23.27
CA ALA A 208 -9.35 0.68 -24.11
C ALA A 208 -9.41 1.46 -25.45
N VAL A 209 -8.87 2.69 -25.54
CA VAL A 209 -8.72 3.44 -26.80
C VAL A 209 -7.88 2.68 -27.83
N PHE A 210 -6.99 1.81 -27.34
CA PHE A 210 -6.09 0.95 -28.13
C PHE A 210 -6.55 -0.51 -28.18
N GLY A 211 -7.76 -0.82 -27.67
CA GLY A 211 -8.28 -2.18 -27.61
C GLY A 211 -7.59 -3.07 -26.58
N LYS A 212 -7.04 -2.48 -25.52
CA LYS A 212 -6.33 -3.15 -24.43
C LYS A 212 -7.06 -2.99 -23.11
N GLU A 213 -6.71 -3.84 -22.12
CA GLU A 213 -7.38 -3.83 -20.81
C GLU A 213 -6.68 -2.94 -19.78
N VAL A 214 -5.34 -2.89 -19.82
CA VAL A 214 -4.51 -2.18 -18.85
C VAL A 214 -3.38 -1.39 -19.53
N CYS A 215 -2.89 -0.34 -18.87
CA CYS A 215 -1.82 0.50 -19.41
C CYS A 215 -0.50 -0.25 -19.66
N ALA A 216 -0.23 -1.34 -18.96
CA ALA A 216 0.96 -2.16 -19.22
C ALA A 216 0.98 -2.83 -20.59
N GLU A 217 -0.15 -2.89 -21.32
CA GLU A 217 -0.27 -3.48 -22.65
C GLU A 217 -0.12 -2.46 -23.80
N ILE A 218 0.07 -1.19 -23.48
CA ILE A 218 0.30 -0.10 -24.41
C ILE A 218 1.60 0.62 -24.05
N THR A 219 2.08 1.48 -24.93
CA THR A 219 3.30 2.26 -24.71
C THR A 219 2.97 3.74 -24.50
N GLU A 220 3.85 4.43 -23.78
CA GLU A 220 3.77 5.89 -23.62
C GLU A 220 3.79 6.61 -24.97
N GLN A 221 4.63 6.13 -25.90
CA GLN A 221 4.75 6.71 -27.25
C GLN A 221 3.42 6.65 -28.00
N GLU A 222 2.72 5.49 -27.96
CA GLU A 222 1.38 5.37 -28.57
C GLU A 222 0.38 6.37 -27.98
N VAL A 223 0.41 6.55 -26.63
CA VAL A 223 -0.48 7.51 -25.95
C VAL A 223 -0.17 8.95 -26.34
N ILE A 224 1.11 9.33 -26.45
CA ILE A 224 1.54 10.68 -26.83
C ILE A 224 1.19 10.96 -28.32
N GLU A 225 1.50 10.04 -29.23
CA GLU A 225 1.20 10.21 -30.66
C GLU A 225 -0.30 10.29 -30.94
N ASN A 226 -1.12 9.67 -30.10
CA ASN A 226 -2.57 9.70 -30.21
C ASN A 226 -3.25 10.60 -29.16
N ALA A 227 -2.53 11.58 -28.59
CA ALA A 227 -3.01 12.39 -27.48
C ALA A 227 -4.37 13.05 -27.73
N ALA A 228 -4.61 13.57 -28.94
CA ALA A 228 -5.90 14.20 -29.30
C ALA A 228 -7.05 13.19 -29.24
N LYS A 229 -6.85 11.96 -29.72
CA LYS A 229 -7.84 10.87 -29.68
C LYS A 229 -8.08 10.42 -28.24
N VAL A 230 -7.03 10.14 -27.49
CA VAL A 230 -7.11 9.70 -26.09
C VAL A 230 -7.84 10.73 -25.22
N ARG A 231 -7.50 12.02 -25.34
CA ARG A 231 -8.16 13.10 -24.60
C ARG A 231 -9.64 13.22 -24.95
N LYS A 232 -10.00 13.03 -26.21
CA LYS A 232 -11.39 13.08 -26.68
C LYS A 232 -12.21 11.89 -26.15
N GLU A 233 -11.66 10.67 -26.16
CA GLU A 233 -12.38 9.43 -25.84
C GLU A 233 -12.32 9.06 -24.35
N ALA A 234 -11.16 9.25 -23.70
CA ALA A 234 -10.95 8.91 -22.29
C ALA A 234 -11.01 10.12 -21.34
N GLY A 235 -10.76 11.34 -21.84
CA GLY A 235 -10.72 12.58 -21.07
C GLY A 235 -9.29 13.00 -20.66
N ASP A 236 -9.13 14.30 -20.37
CA ASP A 236 -7.83 14.90 -20.05
C ASP A 236 -7.20 14.32 -18.78
N ARG A 237 -7.99 14.10 -17.72
CA ARG A 237 -7.47 13.51 -16.47
C ARG A 237 -7.02 12.07 -16.67
N ALA A 238 -7.75 11.28 -17.43
CA ALA A 238 -7.35 9.92 -17.78
C ALA A 238 -6.03 9.89 -18.55
N PHE A 239 -5.85 10.81 -19.51
CA PHE A 239 -4.60 10.98 -20.24
C PHE A 239 -3.43 11.30 -19.30
N LEU A 240 -3.60 12.25 -18.36
CA LEU A 240 -2.57 12.59 -17.37
C LEU A 240 -2.23 11.41 -16.47
N ARG A 241 -3.23 10.66 -16.01
CA ARG A 241 -3.04 9.45 -15.19
C ARG A 241 -2.28 8.35 -15.92
N ALA A 242 -2.53 8.19 -17.23
CA ALA A 242 -1.75 7.26 -18.04
C ALA A 242 -0.28 7.69 -18.18
N LEU A 243 -0.01 8.97 -18.39
CA LEU A 243 1.37 9.49 -18.39
C LEU A 243 2.05 9.29 -17.03
N HIS A 244 1.32 9.51 -15.92
CA HIS A 244 1.83 9.17 -14.60
C HIS A 244 2.24 7.70 -14.52
N PHE A 245 1.39 6.78 -15.00
CA PHE A 245 1.67 5.35 -14.98
C PHE A 245 3.01 5.01 -15.65
N PHE A 246 3.26 5.50 -16.86
CA PHE A 246 4.49 5.20 -17.59
C PHE A 246 5.73 5.80 -16.91
N GLU A 247 5.66 7.06 -16.53
CA GLU A 247 6.78 7.74 -15.89
C GLU A 247 7.06 7.22 -14.49
N GLU A 248 6.02 6.80 -13.75
CA GLU A 248 6.20 6.21 -12.43
C GLU A 248 6.88 4.83 -12.51
N ASN A 249 6.55 4.01 -13.51
CA ASN A 249 7.25 2.74 -13.74
C ASN A 249 8.75 2.97 -14.01
N LYS A 250 9.10 3.93 -14.86
CA LYS A 250 10.50 4.29 -15.14
C LYS A 250 11.19 4.83 -13.89
N ARG A 251 10.47 5.57 -13.05
CA ARG A 251 10.98 6.13 -11.80
C ARG A 251 11.27 5.04 -10.78
N VAL A 252 10.40 4.03 -10.65
CA VAL A 252 10.65 2.84 -9.83
C VAL A 252 11.92 2.14 -10.25
N GLU A 253 12.14 1.92 -11.56
CA GLU A 253 13.37 1.31 -12.06
C GLU A 253 14.63 2.12 -11.72
N LYS A 254 14.57 3.45 -11.88
CA LYS A 254 15.67 4.35 -11.50
C LYS A 254 15.95 4.32 -9.99
N GLN A 255 14.89 4.29 -9.15
CA GLN A 255 15.04 4.19 -7.71
C GLN A 255 15.69 2.86 -7.30
N VAL A 256 15.27 1.74 -7.89
CA VAL A 256 15.90 0.43 -7.66
C VAL A 256 17.38 0.49 -8.02
N GLN A 257 17.73 1.08 -9.16
CA GLN A 257 19.12 1.21 -9.58
C GLN A 257 19.93 2.14 -8.65
N ALA A 258 19.32 3.26 -8.22
CA ALA A 258 19.97 4.17 -7.28
C ALA A 258 20.28 3.50 -5.94
N LEU A 259 19.35 2.67 -5.42
CA LEU A 259 19.59 1.90 -4.20
C LEU A 259 20.68 0.85 -4.38
N LYS A 260 20.67 0.07 -5.49
CA LYS A 260 21.71 -0.92 -5.81
C LYS A 260 23.12 -0.31 -5.93
N GLU A 261 23.19 0.92 -6.38
CA GLU A 261 24.46 1.67 -6.56
C GLU A 261 24.78 2.59 -5.39
N ASN A 262 24.00 2.53 -4.30
CA ASN A 262 24.13 3.36 -3.10
C ASN A 262 24.13 4.88 -3.40
N ARG A 263 23.31 5.31 -4.37
CA ARG A 263 23.10 6.72 -4.75
C ARG A 263 21.87 7.28 -4.05
N PHE A 264 21.96 7.46 -2.71
CA PHE A 264 20.82 7.79 -1.88
C PHE A 264 20.22 9.18 -2.18
N ASP A 265 21.02 10.18 -2.49
CA ASP A 265 20.54 11.52 -2.86
C ASP A 265 19.68 11.48 -4.15
N GLU A 266 20.09 10.67 -5.13
CA GLU A 266 19.27 10.46 -6.32
C GLU A 266 17.96 9.75 -5.99
N PHE A 267 17.98 8.76 -5.10
CA PHE A 267 16.77 8.10 -4.62
C PHE A 267 15.82 9.10 -3.96
N LEU A 268 16.29 10.02 -3.10
CA LEU A 268 15.47 11.08 -2.50
C LEU A 268 14.90 12.05 -3.55
N SER A 269 15.69 12.43 -4.54
CA SER A 269 15.21 13.25 -5.67
C SER A 269 14.07 12.56 -6.42
N LEU A 270 14.20 11.26 -6.68
CA LEU A 270 13.18 10.46 -7.34
C LEU A 270 11.89 10.31 -6.49
N ILE A 271 11.99 10.30 -5.15
CA ILE A 271 10.79 10.38 -4.27
C ILE A 271 10.06 11.69 -4.49
N THR A 272 10.79 12.81 -4.52
CA THR A 272 10.21 14.13 -4.77
C THR A 272 9.54 14.20 -6.15
N GLU A 273 10.18 13.67 -7.19
CA GLU A 273 9.61 13.59 -8.53
C GLU A 273 8.32 12.74 -8.57
N SER A 274 8.29 11.61 -7.84
CA SER A 274 7.09 10.78 -7.68
C SER A 274 5.96 11.55 -7.00
N GLY A 275 6.26 12.32 -5.95
CA GLY A 275 5.32 13.22 -5.28
C GLY A 275 4.75 14.27 -6.23
N ASN A 276 5.60 14.93 -7.00
CA ASN A 276 5.21 15.90 -8.02
C ASN A 276 4.31 15.28 -9.11
N SER A 277 4.63 14.06 -9.56
CA SER A 277 3.80 13.34 -10.52
C SER A 277 2.44 12.94 -9.93
N SER A 278 2.42 12.51 -8.67
CA SER A 278 1.17 12.22 -7.94
C SER A 278 0.29 13.46 -7.84
N TRP A 279 0.84 14.61 -7.51
CA TRP A 279 0.07 15.85 -7.40
C TRP A 279 -0.44 16.37 -8.76
N LYS A 280 0.44 16.45 -9.75
CA LYS A 280 0.16 17.13 -11.02
C LYS A 280 -0.59 16.25 -12.03
N TRP A 281 -0.22 14.95 -12.12
CA TRP A 281 -0.71 14.06 -13.17
C TRP A 281 -1.69 13.01 -12.64
N LEU A 282 -1.36 12.31 -11.57
CA LEU A 282 -2.27 11.35 -10.94
C LEU A 282 -3.46 12.05 -10.29
N GLN A 283 -3.22 13.23 -9.68
CA GLN A 283 -4.21 14.07 -9.02
C GLN A 283 -4.92 13.33 -7.88
N ASN A 284 -4.14 12.74 -7.00
CA ASN A 284 -4.63 12.05 -5.80
C ASN A 284 -4.24 12.73 -4.48
N CYS A 285 -3.78 13.99 -4.52
CA CYS A 285 -3.44 14.73 -3.31
C CYS A 285 -4.60 15.55 -2.73
N TYR A 286 -5.74 15.60 -3.40
CA TYR A 286 -6.95 16.31 -2.97
C TYR A 286 -8.19 15.70 -3.62
N VAL A 287 -9.35 15.93 -2.99
CA VAL A 287 -10.66 15.57 -3.55
C VAL A 287 -11.15 16.73 -4.42
N PRO A 288 -11.43 16.52 -5.71
CA PRO A 288 -11.96 17.58 -6.59
C PRO A 288 -13.24 18.19 -6.01
N GLY A 289 -13.29 19.52 -5.92
CA GLY A 289 -14.44 20.26 -5.41
C GLY A 289 -14.52 20.36 -3.87
N SER A 290 -13.57 19.78 -3.12
CA SER A 290 -13.46 19.97 -1.69
C SER A 290 -12.53 21.14 -1.35
N GLU A 291 -12.92 21.93 -0.34
CA GLU A 291 -12.04 22.94 0.27
C GLU A 291 -11.06 22.32 1.28
N GLU A 292 -11.33 21.11 1.76
CA GLU A 292 -10.43 20.40 2.64
C GLU A 292 -9.26 19.80 1.84
N GLN A 293 -8.07 20.26 2.11
CA GLN A 293 -6.85 19.89 1.40
C GLN A 293 -5.71 19.57 2.37
N GLY A 294 -5.96 18.69 3.32
CA GLY A 294 -4.98 18.32 4.37
C GLY A 294 -3.66 17.79 3.80
N ILE A 295 -3.71 16.88 2.82
CA ILE A 295 -2.51 16.33 2.16
C ILE A 295 -1.69 17.43 1.50
N THR A 296 -2.31 18.29 0.69
CA THR A 296 -1.60 19.34 -0.04
C THR A 296 -1.04 20.40 0.90
N SER A 297 -1.75 20.71 2.00
CA SER A 297 -1.25 21.62 3.05
C SER A 297 -0.02 21.05 3.75
N ALA A 298 -0.08 19.78 4.15
CA ALA A 298 1.04 19.10 4.78
C ALA A 298 2.25 18.98 3.84
N LEU A 299 2.03 18.65 2.56
CA LEU A 299 3.09 18.61 1.55
C LEU A 299 3.75 19.98 1.37
N ALA A 300 2.96 21.04 1.21
CA ALA A 300 3.49 22.40 1.03
C ALA A 300 4.35 22.84 2.23
N LEU A 301 3.90 22.57 3.46
CA LEU A 301 4.67 22.86 4.69
C LEU A 301 5.97 22.05 4.74
N THR A 302 5.89 20.76 4.39
CA THR A 302 7.06 19.87 4.39
C THR A 302 8.07 20.28 3.31
N GLU A 303 7.62 20.65 2.13
CA GLU A 303 8.48 21.14 1.04
C GLU A 303 9.18 22.45 1.43
N LEU A 304 8.49 23.36 2.14
CA LEU A 304 9.11 24.59 2.67
C LEU A 304 10.20 24.28 3.71
N PHE A 305 9.94 23.33 4.61
CA PHE A 305 10.93 22.87 5.59
C PHE A 305 12.14 22.23 4.90
N ILE A 306 11.93 21.31 3.97
CA ILE A 306 13.00 20.68 3.18
C ILE A 306 13.82 21.71 2.41
N LYS A 307 13.17 22.70 1.81
CA LYS A 307 13.84 23.79 1.11
C LYS A 307 14.71 24.63 2.03
N GLU A 308 14.24 24.92 3.25
CA GLU A 308 15.01 25.67 4.26
C GLU A 308 16.24 24.88 4.73
N LYS A 309 16.07 23.57 5.00
CA LYS A 309 17.15 22.71 5.48
C LYS A 309 18.09 22.22 4.36
N GLY A 310 17.65 22.28 3.11
CA GLY A 310 18.43 21.82 1.94
C GLY A 310 18.58 20.31 1.84
N CYS A 311 17.73 19.52 2.52
CA CYS A 311 17.83 18.05 2.56
C CYS A 311 16.48 17.39 2.79
N GLY A 312 16.32 16.15 2.28
CA GLY A 312 15.13 15.34 2.45
C GLY A 312 14.24 15.25 1.21
N ALA A 313 13.16 14.48 1.32
CA ALA A 313 12.16 14.31 0.30
C ALA A 313 10.79 14.07 0.95
N CYS A 314 9.71 14.41 0.25
CA CYS A 314 8.35 14.09 0.67
C CYS A 314 7.43 13.79 -0.50
N ARG A 315 6.35 13.09 -0.18
CA ARG A 315 5.26 12.81 -1.13
C ARG A 315 3.99 12.36 -0.41
N VAL A 316 2.86 12.34 -1.13
CA VAL A 316 1.66 11.64 -0.65
C VAL A 316 1.98 10.16 -0.44
N HIS A 317 1.43 9.55 0.60
CA HIS A 317 1.59 8.13 0.90
C HIS A 317 0.25 7.41 0.87
N GLY A 318 0.26 6.14 0.38
CA GLY A 318 -0.96 5.37 0.18
C GLY A 318 -1.82 5.86 -0.99
N GLY A 319 -3.12 5.65 -0.91
CA GLY A 319 -4.07 5.97 -1.99
C GLY A 319 -4.26 7.45 -2.28
N GLY A 320 -3.96 8.32 -1.33
CA GLY A 320 -4.17 9.77 -1.48
C GLY A 320 -5.58 10.24 -1.18
N PHE A 321 -6.00 11.36 -1.77
CA PHE A 321 -7.25 12.10 -1.57
C PHE A 321 -7.46 12.61 -0.16
N ALA A 322 -7.24 11.78 0.85
CA ALA A 322 -7.12 12.07 2.28
C ALA A 322 -6.10 11.10 2.90
N GLY A 323 -5.78 11.26 4.17
CA GLY A 323 -4.93 10.34 4.91
C GLY A 323 -3.56 10.91 5.23
N VAL A 324 -2.48 10.45 4.60
CA VAL A 324 -1.13 10.70 5.07
C VAL A 324 -0.17 11.13 3.96
N ILE A 325 0.89 11.83 4.37
CA ILE A 325 2.10 12.02 3.57
C ILE A 325 3.27 11.28 4.23
N MET A 326 4.30 10.99 3.45
CA MET A 326 5.59 10.56 3.96
C MET A 326 6.63 11.64 3.73
N ALA A 327 7.52 11.80 4.70
CA ALA A 327 8.74 12.58 4.59
C ALA A 327 9.94 11.69 4.93
N MET A 328 11.03 11.79 4.16
CA MET A 328 12.33 11.22 4.48
C MET A 328 13.29 12.35 4.78
N LEU A 329 13.75 12.39 6.03
CA LEU A 329 14.58 13.48 6.54
C LEU A 329 15.81 12.93 7.29
N PRO A 330 16.95 13.62 7.25
CA PRO A 330 18.08 13.30 8.12
C PRO A 330 17.66 13.27 9.59
N ASN A 331 18.20 12.31 10.35
CA ASN A 331 17.89 12.18 11.78
C ASN A 331 18.18 13.46 12.57
N SER A 332 19.17 14.25 12.14
CA SER A 332 19.56 15.51 12.78
C SER A 332 18.48 16.60 12.76
N VAL A 333 17.50 16.53 11.86
CA VAL A 333 16.41 17.53 11.73
C VAL A 333 15.02 16.94 12.01
N THR A 334 14.94 15.66 12.35
CA THR A 334 13.66 14.95 12.53
C THR A 334 12.81 15.54 13.66
N ASP A 335 13.39 15.75 14.84
CA ASP A 335 12.65 16.30 15.99
C ASP A 335 12.17 17.74 15.72
N GLU A 336 13.00 18.54 15.05
CA GLU A 336 12.62 19.90 14.64
C GLU A 336 11.45 19.88 13.64
N TYR A 337 11.48 18.94 12.69
CA TYR A 337 10.40 18.78 11.73
C TYR A 337 9.09 18.33 12.41
N ILE A 338 9.16 17.37 13.33
CA ILE A 338 7.98 16.91 14.07
C ILE A 338 7.33 18.09 14.81
N ALA A 339 8.10 18.84 15.58
CA ALA A 339 7.59 20.02 16.28
C ALA A 339 7.02 21.10 15.33
N TYR A 340 7.64 21.27 14.15
CA TYR A 340 7.17 22.21 13.12
C TYR A 340 5.83 21.78 12.54
N ILE A 341 5.69 20.49 12.13
CA ILE A 341 4.50 20.01 11.44
C ILE A 341 3.32 19.84 12.41
N GLU A 342 3.54 19.37 13.63
CA GLU A 342 2.52 19.27 14.67
C GLU A 342 1.95 20.65 15.06
N LYS A 343 2.80 21.66 15.17
CA LYS A 343 2.35 23.02 15.41
C LYS A 343 1.42 23.54 14.31
N ALA A 344 1.62 23.12 13.08
CA ALA A 344 0.87 23.61 11.93
C ALA A 344 -0.39 22.75 11.62
N MET A 345 -0.30 21.44 11.80
CA MET A 345 -1.38 20.49 11.45
C MET A 345 -2.22 20.06 12.66
N GLY A 346 -1.75 20.34 13.87
CA GLY A 346 -2.29 19.81 15.13
C GLY A 346 -1.54 18.57 15.59
N GLU A 347 -1.58 18.31 16.91
CA GLU A 347 -1.06 17.08 17.49
C GLU A 347 -1.94 15.89 17.06
N GLY A 348 -1.29 14.77 16.65
CA GLY A 348 -1.93 13.57 16.11
C GLY A 348 -2.60 12.70 17.16
#